data_fcb5d4e4aa7e7cf752b24bcf1471822e
#
_entry.id   fcb5d4e4aa7e7cf752b24bcf1471822e
#
_cell.length_a   1.000
_cell.length_b   1.000
_cell.length_c   1.000
_cell.angle_alpha   90.00
_cell.angle_beta   90.00
_cell.angle_gamma   90.00
#
_symmetry.space_group_name_H-M   'P 1'
#
loop_
_entity.id
_entity.type
_entity.pdbx_description
1 polymer ?
#
loop_
_entity_poly.entity_id
_entity_poly.type
_entity_poly.pdbx_seq_one_letter_code
_entity_poly.pdbx_strand_id
1 'polypeptide(L)'
;MRLLAEEQKLGTLELLLTSPLREFEIVFGKFIAALVTTMVMVGLSLYFVLVLFVYGDPDIGPLLTGLVGLTLYASATLAVGLFASALSSNQIVGLVVGSGILTTLTIIDFVSARLSGTAAQVMDAFQLGASFSVFDLDSFGVAEGGHFADFARGIISVTDIAYYLSITAVFLLLTVLVLEARRWR
;
A
#
# COMPACT_ATOMS: atom_id res chain seq x y z
N MET A 1 8.93 1.88 6.16
CA MET A 1 9.63 0.90 7.02
C MET A 1 10.47 1.56 8.14
N ARG A 2 10.94 2.81 8.00
CA ARG A 2 11.73 3.52 9.04
C ARG A 2 10.87 4.21 10.12
N LEU A 3 9.61 4.46 9.84
CA LEU A 3 8.76 5.41 10.57
C LEU A 3 8.60 5.15 12.08
N LEU A 4 8.61 3.90 12.52
CA LEU A 4 8.54 3.53 13.94
C LEU A 4 9.78 2.77 14.41
N ALA A 5 10.39 1.93 13.56
CA ALA A 5 11.55 1.13 13.93
C ALA A 5 12.79 1.98 14.27
N GLU A 6 12.96 3.14 13.65
CA GLU A 6 14.05 4.06 13.95
C GLU A 6 13.87 4.76 15.30
N GLU A 7 12.65 5.16 15.64
CA GLU A 7 12.34 5.73 16.95
C GLU A 7 12.48 4.73 18.08
N GLN A 8 12.12 3.46 17.82
CA GLN A 8 12.37 2.38 18.77
C GLN A 8 13.87 2.18 19.02
N LYS A 9 14.68 2.22 17.95
CA LYS A 9 16.13 2.08 18.05
C LYS A 9 16.80 3.23 18.80
N LEU A 10 16.27 4.46 18.65
CA LEU A 10 16.80 5.65 19.31
C LEU A 10 16.26 5.86 20.73
N GLY A 11 15.32 5.04 21.19
CA GLY A 11 14.65 5.18 22.49
C GLY A 11 13.66 6.35 22.55
N THR A 12 13.45 7.08 21.45
CA THR A 12 12.54 8.23 21.40
C THR A 12 11.07 7.81 21.40
N LEU A 13 10.77 6.56 21.08
CA LEU A 13 9.42 6.02 21.16
C LEU A 13 8.89 6.03 22.60
N GLU A 14 9.74 5.78 23.61
CA GLU A 14 9.34 5.83 25.02
C GLU A 14 8.92 7.24 25.44
N LEU A 15 9.63 8.27 24.98
CA LEU A 15 9.26 9.67 25.19
C LEU A 15 7.92 10.01 24.54
N LEU A 16 7.65 9.44 23.37
CA LEU A 16 6.40 9.63 22.65
C LEU A 16 5.21 8.94 23.36
N LEU A 17 5.43 7.75 23.91
CA LEU A 17 4.42 6.99 24.67
C LEU A 17 4.15 7.55 26.08
N THR A 18 5.09 8.31 26.65
CA THR A 18 4.88 9.03 27.92
C THR A 18 4.20 10.39 27.74
N SER A 19 4.09 10.88 26.51
CA SER A 19 3.32 12.09 26.20
C SER A 19 1.81 11.85 26.37
N PRO A 20 0.99 12.87 26.62
CA PRO A 20 -0.47 12.74 26.76
C PRO A 20 -1.20 12.51 25.42
N LEU A 21 -0.50 12.00 24.41
CA LEU A 21 -1.06 11.67 23.10
C LEU A 21 -1.64 10.24 23.10
N ARG A 22 -2.69 10.05 22.31
CA ARG A 22 -3.25 8.72 22.07
C ARG A 22 -2.44 8.00 21.00
N GLU A 23 -2.25 6.69 21.15
CA GLU A 23 -1.51 5.85 20.20
C GLU A 23 -2.07 5.99 18.77
N PHE A 24 -3.38 6.12 18.64
CA PHE A 24 -4.05 6.37 17.36
C PHE A 24 -3.56 7.67 16.68
N GLU A 25 -3.38 8.75 17.46
CA GLU A 25 -2.93 10.04 16.93
C GLU A 25 -1.50 9.95 16.39
N ILE A 26 -0.66 9.19 17.08
CA ILE A 26 0.73 8.94 16.65
C ILE A 26 0.77 8.15 15.35
N VAL A 27 0.03 7.04 15.29
CA VAL A 27 -0.02 6.17 14.10
C VAL A 27 -0.59 6.93 12.91
N PHE A 28 -1.72 7.62 13.11
CA PHE A 28 -2.39 8.35 12.06
C PHE A 28 -1.56 9.54 11.56
N GLY A 29 -0.93 10.29 12.47
CA GLY A 29 -0.03 11.39 12.11
C GLY A 29 1.15 10.93 11.25
N LYS A 30 1.79 9.81 11.61
CA LYS A 30 2.88 9.22 10.82
C LYS A 30 2.40 8.68 9.47
N PHE A 31 1.24 8.07 9.44
CA PHE A 31 0.62 7.59 8.22
C PHE A 31 0.35 8.75 7.24
N ILE A 32 -0.29 9.82 7.72
CA ILE A 32 -0.57 11.01 6.90
C ILE A 32 0.72 11.66 6.41
N ALA A 33 1.73 11.81 7.27
CA ALA A 33 3.01 12.39 6.86
C ALA A 33 3.67 11.57 5.74
N ALA A 34 3.65 10.24 5.84
CA ALA A 34 4.18 9.35 4.81
C ALA A 34 3.35 9.41 3.52
N LEU A 35 2.01 9.45 3.64
CA LEU A 35 1.12 9.57 2.50
C LEU A 35 1.33 10.90 1.76
N VAL A 36 1.39 12.02 2.48
CA VAL A 36 1.67 13.34 1.89
C VAL A 36 3.01 13.35 1.16
N THR A 37 4.05 12.79 1.78
CA THR A 37 5.37 12.69 1.13
C THR A 37 5.29 11.88 -0.17
N THR A 38 4.58 10.75 -0.15
CA THR A 38 4.38 9.92 -1.36
C THR A 38 3.56 10.68 -2.42
N MET A 39 2.52 11.42 -2.01
CA MET A 39 1.71 12.23 -2.94
C MET A 39 2.51 13.39 -3.56
N VAL A 40 3.43 13.99 -2.82
CA VAL A 40 4.36 14.99 -3.38
C VAL A 40 5.25 14.35 -4.45
N MET A 41 5.79 13.15 -4.20
CA MET A 41 6.59 12.43 -5.20
C MET A 41 5.77 12.06 -6.45
N VAL A 42 4.54 11.60 -6.26
CA VAL A 42 3.60 11.33 -7.37
C VAL A 42 3.28 12.64 -8.12
N GLY A 43 3.06 13.73 -7.40
CA GLY A 43 2.83 15.06 -8.01
C GLY A 43 4.01 15.53 -8.86
N LEU A 44 5.24 15.31 -8.42
CA LEU A 44 6.43 15.61 -9.23
C LEU A 44 6.50 14.72 -10.49
N SER A 45 6.06 13.46 -10.40
CA SER A 45 6.03 12.57 -11.57
C SER A 45 4.99 12.99 -12.63
N LEU A 46 3.98 13.80 -12.28
CA LEU A 46 3.03 14.37 -13.23
C LEU A 46 3.70 15.26 -14.30
N TYR A 47 4.95 15.69 -14.06
CA TYR A 47 5.73 16.34 -15.11
C TYR A 47 5.84 15.47 -16.37
N PHE A 48 6.02 14.16 -16.23
CA PHE A 48 6.06 13.25 -17.39
C PHE A 48 4.73 13.17 -18.11
N VAL A 49 3.63 13.31 -17.39
CA VAL A 49 2.28 13.39 -17.98
C VAL A 49 2.13 14.67 -18.82
N LEU A 50 2.65 15.81 -18.33
CA LEU A 50 2.65 17.06 -19.11
C LEU A 50 3.45 16.90 -20.41
N VAL A 51 4.61 16.25 -20.36
CA VAL A 51 5.41 15.95 -21.57
C VAL A 51 4.61 15.07 -22.53
N LEU A 52 3.87 14.09 -22.02
CA LEU A 52 3.03 13.22 -22.85
C LEU A 52 1.94 14.00 -23.59
N PHE A 53 1.33 15.00 -22.97
CA PHE A 53 0.35 15.90 -23.62
C PHE A 53 0.97 16.81 -24.70
N VAL A 54 2.25 17.13 -24.59
CA VAL A 54 2.94 17.95 -25.60
C VAL A 54 3.27 17.15 -26.86
N TYR A 55 3.59 15.86 -26.72
CA TYR A 55 4.06 15.01 -27.81
C TYR A 55 3.05 13.96 -28.27
N GLY A 56 1.91 13.82 -27.58
CA GLY A 56 0.87 12.86 -27.88
C GLY A 56 -0.50 13.37 -27.46
N ASP A 57 -1.51 12.53 -27.64
CA ASP A 57 -2.90 12.80 -27.24
C ASP A 57 -3.37 11.69 -26.29
N PRO A 58 -2.92 11.71 -25.02
CA PRO A 58 -3.27 10.67 -24.06
C PRO A 58 -4.73 10.81 -23.62
N ASP A 59 -5.38 9.67 -23.37
CA ASP A 59 -6.71 9.64 -22.77
C ASP A 59 -6.66 10.10 -21.30
N ILE A 60 -7.45 11.12 -20.97
CA ILE A 60 -7.53 11.71 -19.64
C ILE A 60 -8.23 10.76 -18.64
N GLY A 61 -9.16 9.93 -19.12
CA GLY A 61 -9.93 9.00 -18.29
C GLY A 61 -9.02 8.06 -17.47
N PRO A 62 -8.28 7.16 -18.11
CA PRO A 62 -7.35 6.24 -17.44
C PRO A 62 -6.28 6.94 -16.61
N LEU A 63 -5.89 8.15 -16.98
CA LEU A 63 -4.90 8.92 -16.26
C LEU A 63 -5.42 9.39 -14.89
N LEU A 64 -6.63 9.96 -14.83
CA LEU A 64 -7.23 10.41 -13.58
C LEU A 64 -7.60 9.24 -12.67
N THR A 65 -8.20 8.19 -13.22
CA THR A 65 -8.55 7.00 -12.45
C THR A 65 -7.31 6.27 -11.95
N GLY A 66 -6.26 6.20 -12.76
CA GLY A 66 -4.97 5.66 -12.37
C GLY A 66 -4.32 6.43 -11.21
N LEU A 67 -4.42 7.76 -11.17
CA LEU A 67 -3.95 8.55 -10.02
C LEU A 67 -4.73 8.25 -8.74
N VAL A 68 -6.05 8.09 -8.83
CA VAL A 68 -6.88 7.67 -7.70
C VAL A 68 -6.47 6.29 -7.22
N GLY A 69 -6.37 5.32 -8.14
CA GLY A 69 -5.90 3.97 -7.84
C GLY A 69 -4.52 3.94 -7.20
N LEU A 70 -3.58 4.73 -7.73
CA LEU A 70 -2.23 4.85 -7.19
C LEU A 70 -2.23 5.41 -5.76
N THR A 71 -3.08 6.39 -5.47
CA THR A 71 -3.23 6.95 -4.12
C THR A 71 -3.75 5.91 -3.13
N LEU A 72 -4.77 5.14 -3.54
CA LEU A 72 -5.34 4.08 -2.73
C LEU A 72 -4.34 2.93 -2.51
N TYR A 73 -3.67 2.50 -3.55
CA TYR A 73 -2.61 1.49 -3.48
C TYR A 73 -1.46 1.93 -2.57
N ALA A 74 -1.00 3.18 -2.71
CA ALA A 74 0.03 3.76 -1.86
C ALA A 74 -0.42 3.80 -0.39
N SER A 75 -1.68 4.15 -0.10
CA SER A 75 -2.21 4.15 1.27
C SER A 75 -2.15 2.76 1.89
N ALA A 76 -2.57 1.72 1.17
CA ALA A 76 -2.53 0.34 1.64
C ALA A 76 -1.09 -0.16 1.88
N THR A 77 -0.18 0.07 0.93
CA THR A 77 1.23 -0.32 1.07
C THR A 77 1.94 0.42 2.20
N LEU A 78 1.64 1.70 2.42
CA LEU A 78 2.17 2.49 3.53
C LEU A 78 1.64 1.97 4.88
N ALA A 79 0.36 1.60 4.98
CA ALA A 79 -0.22 1.02 6.19
C ALA A 79 0.45 -0.32 6.56
N VAL A 80 0.67 -1.22 5.58
CA VAL A 80 1.43 -2.46 5.78
C VAL A 80 2.86 -2.17 6.22
N GLY A 81 3.53 -1.19 5.60
CA GLY A 81 4.88 -0.77 5.97
C GLY A 81 4.97 -0.20 7.39
N LEU A 82 3.96 0.56 7.81
CA LEU A 82 3.87 1.11 9.16
C LEU A 82 3.68 0.00 10.19
N PHE A 83 2.80 -0.97 9.91
CA PHE A 83 2.58 -2.15 10.75
C PHE A 83 3.87 -2.97 10.91
N ALA A 84 4.55 -3.29 9.81
CA ALA A 84 5.81 -4.02 9.85
C ALA A 84 6.90 -3.27 10.65
N SER A 85 6.91 -1.93 10.55
CA SER A 85 7.80 -1.07 11.33
C SER A 85 7.47 -1.08 12.83
N ALA A 86 6.19 -1.24 13.20
CA ALA A 86 5.76 -1.33 14.60
C ALA A 86 6.13 -2.67 15.23
N LEU A 87 6.18 -3.76 14.46
CA LEU A 87 6.51 -5.10 14.97
C LEU A 87 7.97 -5.24 15.40
N SER A 88 8.89 -4.46 14.85
CA SER A 88 10.32 -4.64 15.01
C SER A 88 11.02 -3.39 15.54
N SER A 89 11.93 -3.57 16.50
CA SER A 89 12.88 -2.55 16.95
C SER A 89 14.09 -2.39 16.01
N ASN A 90 14.24 -3.29 15.02
CA ASN A 90 15.31 -3.23 14.03
C ASN A 90 14.74 -2.91 12.66
N GLN A 91 15.26 -1.84 12.04
CA GLN A 91 14.84 -1.40 10.71
C GLN A 91 14.95 -2.50 9.64
N ILE A 92 16.01 -3.32 9.70
CA ILE A 92 16.23 -4.41 8.73
C ILE A 92 15.14 -5.48 8.87
N VAL A 93 14.81 -5.86 10.10
CA VAL A 93 13.74 -6.85 10.37
C VAL A 93 12.39 -6.29 9.95
N GLY A 94 12.09 -5.02 10.25
CA GLY A 94 10.86 -4.36 9.78
C GLY A 94 10.76 -4.33 8.25
N LEU A 95 11.88 -4.12 7.56
CA LEU A 95 11.91 -4.15 6.09
C LEU A 95 11.63 -5.56 5.56
N VAL A 96 12.27 -6.58 6.12
CA VAL A 96 12.08 -7.98 5.71
C VAL A 96 10.63 -8.43 5.93
N VAL A 97 10.06 -8.12 7.10
CA VAL A 97 8.66 -8.46 7.41
C VAL A 97 7.71 -7.72 6.48
N GLY A 98 7.89 -6.42 6.31
CA GLY A 98 7.00 -5.62 5.46
C GLY A 98 7.10 -6.00 3.98
N SER A 99 8.31 -6.22 3.46
CA SER A 99 8.49 -6.70 2.10
C SER A 99 7.93 -8.12 1.92
N GLY A 100 8.08 -8.99 2.92
CA GLY A 100 7.48 -10.34 2.90
C GLY A 100 5.96 -10.29 2.79
N ILE A 101 5.29 -9.46 3.61
CA ILE A 101 3.82 -9.30 3.55
C ILE A 101 3.41 -8.74 2.18
N LEU A 102 4.06 -7.65 1.71
CA LEU A 102 3.72 -7.05 0.43
C LEU A 102 3.98 -7.99 -0.75
N THR A 103 5.10 -8.71 -0.74
CA THR A 103 5.41 -9.69 -1.78
C THR A 103 4.38 -10.82 -1.81
N THR A 104 3.97 -11.32 -0.64
CA THR A 104 2.93 -12.35 -0.55
C THR A 104 1.62 -11.86 -1.14
N LEU A 105 1.18 -10.64 -0.78
CA LEU A 105 -0.05 -10.03 -1.29
C LEU A 105 -0.01 -9.72 -2.80
N THR A 106 1.18 -9.52 -3.37
CA THR A 106 1.35 -9.27 -4.81
C THR A 106 1.47 -10.56 -5.62
N ILE A 107 2.09 -11.60 -5.06
CA ILE A 107 2.30 -12.89 -5.76
C ILE A 107 1.08 -13.81 -5.64
N ILE A 108 0.15 -13.51 -4.76
CA ILE A 108 -1.04 -14.35 -4.51
C ILE A 108 -1.84 -14.62 -5.80
N ASP A 109 -1.83 -13.67 -6.74
CA ASP A 109 -2.39 -13.80 -8.07
C ASP A 109 -1.79 -14.96 -8.89
N PHE A 110 -0.48 -15.08 -8.88
CA PHE A 110 0.22 -16.16 -9.58
C PHE A 110 -0.17 -17.55 -9.05
N VAL A 111 -0.54 -17.63 -7.77
CA VAL A 111 -1.00 -18.86 -7.13
C VAL A 111 -2.48 -19.07 -7.40
N SER A 112 -3.31 -18.02 -7.35
CA SER A 112 -4.76 -18.11 -7.60
C SER A 112 -5.06 -18.58 -9.03
N ALA A 113 -4.29 -18.10 -10.01
CA ALA A 113 -4.39 -18.51 -11.42
C ALA A 113 -4.13 -20.02 -11.66
N ARG A 114 -3.49 -20.70 -10.72
CA ARG A 114 -3.25 -22.15 -10.77
C ARG A 114 -4.29 -22.97 -10.01
N LEU A 115 -5.15 -22.32 -9.25
CA LEU A 115 -6.20 -22.94 -8.46
C LEU A 115 -7.55 -22.81 -9.16
N SER A 116 -8.46 -23.71 -8.87
CA SER A 116 -9.85 -23.67 -9.37
C SER A 116 -10.83 -23.71 -8.20
N GLY A 117 -11.99 -23.07 -8.37
CA GLY A 117 -13.06 -23.08 -7.39
C GLY A 117 -12.99 -21.96 -6.35
N THR A 118 -13.60 -22.18 -5.19
CA THR A 118 -13.71 -21.17 -4.10
C THR A 118 -12.37 -20.72 -3.55
N ALA A 119 -11.35 -21.56 -3.59
CA ALA A 119 -10.01 -21.20 -3.13
C ALA A 119 -9.37 -20.09 -4.00
N ALA A 120 -9.54 -20.17 -5.33
CA ALA A 120 -9.07 -19.12 -6.24
C ALA A 120 -9.77 -17.80 -5.95
N GLN A 121 -11.11 -17.80 -5.81
CA GLN A 121 -11.89 -16.59 -5.53
C GLN A 121 -11.49 -15.91 -4.21
N VAL A 122 -11.21 -16.69 -3.18
CA VAL A 122 -10.73 -16.14 -1.89
C VAL A 122 -9.34 -15.54 -2.04
N MET A 123 -8.45 -16.16 -2.79
CA MET A 123 -7.10 -15.64 -3.00
C MET A 123 -7.11 -14.36 -3.86
N ASP A 124 -7.92 -14.31 -4.90
CA ASP A 124 -8.08 -13.12 -5.74
C ASP A 124 -8.59 -11.92 -4.93
N ALA A 125 -9.47 -12.16 -3.96
CA ALA A 125 -9.97 -11.11 -3.07
C ALA A 125 -8.89 -10.49 -2.15
N PHE A 126 -7.73 -11.13 -1.97
CA PHE A 126 -6.60 -10.60 -1.18
C PHE A 126 -5.47 -10.02 -2.05
N GLN A 127 -5.63 -10.01 -3.35
CA GLN A 127 -4.62 -9.49 -4.28
C GLN A 127 -4.50 -7.96 -4.17
N LEU A 128 -3.31 -7.46 -3.81
CA LEU A 128 -3.08 -6.04 -3.61
C LEU A 128 -2.76 -5.29 -4.91
N GLY A 129 -2.10 -5.93 -5.85
CA GLY A 129 -1.59 -5.30 -7.07
C GLY A 129 -2.42 -5.61 -8.31
N ALA A 130 -1.83 -5.29 -9.46
CA ALA A 130 -2.31 -5.74 -10.77
C ALA A 130 -1.58 -7.03 -11.16
N SER A 131 -2.29 -7.94 -11.80
CA SER A 131 -1.69 -9.11 -12.42
C SER A 131 -0.80 -8.66 -13.59
N PHE A 132 0.49 -8.91 -13.48
CA PHE A 132 1.40 -8.74 -14.61
C PHE A 132 1.70 -10.10 -15.23
N SER A 133 1.26 -10.30 -16.45
CA SER A 133 1.66 -11.45 -17.24
C SER A 133 3.09 -11.25 -17.74
N VAL A 134 4.09 -11.61 -16.90
CA VAL A 134 5.52 -11.46 -17.22
C VAL A 134 5.94 -12.35 -18.40
N PHE A 135 5.14 -13.37 -18.69
CA PHE A 135 5.44 -14.37 -19.73
C PHE A 135 4.69 -14.15 -21.03
N ASP A 136 3.78 -13.20 -21.07
CA ASP A 136 2.99 -12.91 -22.27
C ASP A 136 3.45 -11.60 -22.89
N LEU A 137 4.29 -11.71 -23.94
CA LEU A 137 4.88 -10.55 -24.60
C LEU A 137 3.84 -9.68 -25.32
N ASP A 138 2.69 -10.24 -25.66
CA ASP A 138 1.59 -9.53 -26.34
C ASP A 138 0.77 -8.68 -25.35
N SER A 139 0.75 -9.04 -24.08
CA SER A 139 0.06 -8.31 -23.00
C SER A 139 1.03 -7.54 -22.08
N PHE A 140 2.29 -7.39 -22.48
CA PHE A 140 3.29 -6.69 -21.69
C PHE A 140 2.89 -5.24 -21.41
N GLY A 141 2.63 -4.93 -20.16
CA GLY A 141 2.21 -3.61 -19.70
C GLY A 141 0.70 -3.39 -19.56
N VAL A 142 -0.13 -4.36 -19.90
CA VAL A 142 -1.57 -4.30 -19.65
C VAL A 142 -1.85 -5.04 -18.34
N ALA A 143 -2.42 -4.33 -17.37
CA ALA A 143 -2.89 -4.95 -16.13
C ALA A 143 -4.13 -5.79 -16.44
N GLU A 144 -4.03 -7.12 -16.36
CA GLU A 144 -5.11 -8.04 -16.75
C GLU A 144 -5.95 -8.55 -15.59
N GLY A 145 -5.71 -8.14 -14.38
CA GLY A 145 -6.48 -8.58 -13.22
C GLY A 145 -6.11 -7.81 -11.96
N GLY A 146 -6.77 -8.16 -10.87
CA GLY A 146 -6.59 -7.49 -9.59
C GLY A 146 -7.26 -6.13 -9.50
N HIS A 147 -7.36 -5.65 -8.27
CA HIS A 147 -8.08 -4.41 -7.95
C HIS A 147 -7.48 -3.14 -8.57
N PHE A 148 -6.23 -3.17 -9.00
CA PHE A 148 -5.59 -2.01 -9.65
C PHE A 148 -5.87 -1.94 -11.15
N ALA A 149 -6.19 -3.06 -11.80
CA ALA A 149 -6.37 -3.13 -13.25
C ALA A 149 -7.52 -2.25 -13.75
N ASP A 150 -8.61 -2.18 -13.01
CA ASP A 150 -9.78 -1.38 -13.36
C ASP A 150 -9.44 0.12 -13.38
N PHE A 151 -8.67 0.60 -12.42
CA PHE A 151 -8.19 1.98 -12.41
C PHE A 151 -7.27 2.30 -13.60
N ALA A 152 -6.43 1.36 -14.01
CA ALA A 152 -5.55 1.52 -15.18
C ALA A 152 -6.35 1.56 -16.51
N ARG A 153 -7.54 0.95 -16.55
CA ARG A 153 -8.45 0.96 -17.71
C ARG A 153 -9.41 2.15 -17.73
N GLY A 154 -9.37 3.01 -16.72
CA GLY A 154 -10.28 4.15 -16.62
C GLY A 154 -11.60 3.85 -15.90
N ILE A 155 -11.71 2.70 -15.24
CA ILE A 155 -12.92 2.27 -14.54
C ILE A 155 -12.73 2.51 -13.03
N ILE A 156 -13.72 3.15 -12.40
CA ILE A 156 -13.75 3.31 -10.93
C ILE A 156 -14.77 2.31 -10.38
N SER A 157 -14.27 1.27 -9.72
CA SER A 157 -15.07 0.30 -9.01
C SER A 157 -15.17 0.66 -7.53
N VAL A 158 -16.39 0.67 -6.99
CA VAL A 158 -16.61 0.88 -5.55
C VAL A 158 -16.00 -0.27 -4.74
N THR A 159 -16.00 -1.47 -5.29
CA THR A 159 -15.41 -2.65 -4.67
C THR A 159 -13.91 -2.46 -4.43
N ASP A 160 -13.17 -1.93 -5.42
CA ASP A 160 -11.73 -1.73 -5.33
C ASP A 160 -11.36 -0.62 -4.35
N ILE A 161 -12.16 0.47 -4.35
CA ILE A 161 -12.00 1.52 -3.35
C ILE A 161 -12.22 0.97 -1.94
N ALA A 162 -13.31 0.22 -1.73
CA ALA A 162 -13.61 -0.38 -0.43
C ALA A 162 -12.53 -1.37 0.02
N TYR A 163 -11.97 -2.13 -0.92
CA TYR A 163 -10.87 -3.06 -0.68
C TYR A 163 -9.62 -2.33 -0.15
N TYR A 164 -9.11 -1.33 -0.87
CA TYR A 164 -7.92 -0.59 -0.44
C TYR A 164 -8.12 0.15 0.88
N LEU A 165 -9.30 0.75 1.09
CA LEU A 165 -9.63 1.41 2.35
C LEU A 165 -9.71 0.42 3.51
N SER A 166 -10.29 -0.77 3.29
CA SER A 166 -10.39 -1.81 4.32
C SER A 166 -9.01 -2.33 4.72
N ILE A 167 -8.13 -2.63 3.77
CA ILE A 167 -6.73 -3.03 4.06
C ILE A 167 -6.01 -1.93 4.84
N THR A 168 -6.11 -0.69 4.38
CA THR A 168 -5.48 0.45 5.06
C THR A 168 -5.96 0.54 6.51
N ALA A 169 -7.29 0.48 6.74
CA ALA A 169 -7.87 0.55 8.07
C ALA A 169 -7.43 -0.61 8.96
N VAL A 170 -7.46 -1.85 8.45
CA VAL A 170 -7.06 -3.05 9.20
C VAL A 170 -5.60 -2.96 9.64
N PHE A 171 -4.67 -2.62 8.74
CA PHE A 171 -3.25 -2.53 9.10
C PHE A 171 -2.94 -1.35 10.02
N LEU A 172 -3.66 -0.21 9.91
CA LEU A 172 -3.54 0.89 10.86
C LEU A 172 -4.06 0.48 12.25
N LEU A 173 -5.19 -0.21 12.33
CA LEU A 173 -5.71 -0.73 13.61
C LEU A 173 -4.74 -1.74 14.23
N LEU A 174 -4.20 -2.67 13.45
CA LEU A 174 -3.18 -3.60 13.94
C LEU A 174 -1.94 -2.89 14.46
N THR A 175 -1.53 -1.79 13.80
CA THR A 175 -0.40 -0.97 14.25
C THR A 175 -0.70 -0.33 15.61
N VAL A 176 -1.90 0.21 15.82
CA VAL A 176 -2.33 0.77 17.11
C VAL A 176 -2.31 -0.29 18.20
N LEU A 177 -2.89 -1.47 17.94
CA LEU A 177 -2.91 -2.58 18.89
C LEU A 177 -1.50 -3.05 19.31
N VAL A 178 -0.57 -3.08 18.35
CA VAL A 178 0.84 -3.42 18.65
C VAL A 178 1.48 -2.37 19.56
N LEU A 179 1.20 -1.07 19.33
CA LEU A 179 1.73 0.00 20.18
C LEU A 179 1.12 -0.04 21.58
N GLU A 180 -0.19 -0.23 21.69
CA GLU A 180 -0.88 -0.39 22.98
C GLU A 180 -0.31 -1.59 23.78
N ALA A 181 -0.12 -2.72 23.12
CA ALA A 181 0.45 -3.92 23.78
C ALA A 181 1.88 -3.69 24.31
N ARG A 182 2.62 -2.77 23.71
CA ARG A 182 3.97 -2.40 24.19
C ARG A 182 3.95 -1.45 25.38
N ARG A 183 2.95 -0.59 25.47
CA ARG A 183 2.79 0.35 26.60
C ARG A 183 2.57 -0.36 27.94
N TRP A 184 2.00 -1.57 27.90
CA TRP A 184 1.70 -2.37 29.09
C TRP A 184 2.84 -3.33 29.51
N ARG A 185 3.99 -3.30 28.83
CA ARG A 185 5.18 -4.08 29.19
C ARG A 185 6.27 -3.21 29.78
#